data_7ab68ac438b3561058976e625ab2c9a9
#
_entry.id   7ab68ac438b3561058976e625ab2c9a9
#
_cell.length_a   1.000
_cell.length_b   1.000
_cell.length_c   1.000
_cell.angle_alpha   90.00
_cell.angle_beta   90.00
_cell.angle_gamma   90.00
#
_symmetry.space_group_name_H-M   'P 1'
#
loop_
_entity.id
_entity.type
_entity.pdbx_description
1 polymer ?
#
loop_
_entity_poly.entity_id
_entity_poly.type
_entity_poly.pdbx_seq_one_letter_code
_entity_poly.pdbx_strand_id
1 'polypeptide(L)'
;MTISNIDLGDRPLFLAPMEDVTDIGFRKLCKRYGAAMVYTEFVAAEALVRSVKATARKLTISDEERPVGIQIYGRTTADVVEAARIVEAEAHPDVIDLNFGCPVKKVAGKGAGAGMLQNIPLMLDMTAAVVRAVSTPVTVKTRLGWNAENIIITSLAEQLQDCGIQALTIHGRTRAQMYTGNADWTPIAEVKRNPRVTIPIIGNGDITSLEQADRAFEEYGVDAVMIGRATFGQPWIFSKEACGQGDNALTAAQKIDILTELLHINRQYIGDDYRAILHTRRHLAATPVFKGIPDFRQTRIKMLRADTVEELEDILQELKELPQLRDK
;
A
#
# COMPACT_ATOMS: atom_id res chain seq x y z
N MET A 1 -16.46 9.96 0.76
CA MET A 1 -15.21 10.62 1.19
C MET A 1 -14.53 11.24 -0.03
N THR A 2 -13.94 12.44 0.09
CA THR A 2 -13.18 13.07 -1.00
C THR A 2 -11.77 13.46 -0.54
N ILE A 3 -10.80 13.38 -1.44
CA ILE A 3 -9.47 13.97 -1.28
C ILE A 3 -9.36 15.05 -2.36
N SER A 4 -9.36 16.35 -1.96
CA SER A 4 -9.50 17.45 -2.92
C SER A 4 -10.77 17.27 -3.77
N ASN A 5 -10.62 17.13 -5.08
CA ASN A 5 -11.72 16.90 -6.04
C ASN A 5 -11.95 15.41 -6.41
N ILE A 6 -11.23 14.48 -5.76
CA ILE A 6 -11.31 13.05 -6.05
C ILE A 6 -12.38 12.42 -5.15
N ASP A 7 -13.49 12.01 -5.73
CA ASP A 7 -14.52 11.26 -5.01
C ASP A 7 -14.14 9.77 -4.93
N LEU A 8 -14.06 9.26 -3.71
CA LEU A 8 -13.65 7.89 -3.40
C LEU A 8 -14.83 7.02 -2.90
N GLY A 9 -16.04 7.56 -2.94
CA GLY A 9 -17.24 6.87 -2.52
C GLY A 9 -17.44 6.83 -1.00
N ASP A 10 -18.35 5.95 -0.59
CA ASP A 10 -18.64 5.72 0.82
C ASP A 10 -17.79 4.57 1.38
N ARG A 11 -17.26 4.75 2.63
CA ARG A 11 -16.44 3.77 3.34
C ARG A 11 -15.31 3.17 2.47
N PRO A 12 -14.48 3.99 1.80
CA PRO A 12 -13.52 3.50 0.81
C PRO A 12 -12.37 2.71 1.44
N LEU A 13 -11.94 1.66 0.72
CA LEU A 13 -10.80 0.83 1.08
C LEU A 13 -9.61 1.15 0.19
N PHE A 14 -8.43 1.35 0.78
CA PHE A 14 -7.20 1.73 0.09
C PHE A 14 -6.17 0.60 0.12
N LEU A 15 -5.44 0.42 -0.96
CA LEU A 15 -4.24 -0.41 -0.96
C LEU A 15 -3.05 0.39 -0.39
N ALA A 16 -2.41 -0.14 0.63
CA ALA A 16 -1.21 0.50 1.21
C ALA A 16 0.00 0.44 0.27
N PRO A 17 0.87 1.49 0.26
CA PRO A 17 2.16 1.44 -0.44
C PRO A 17 3.09 0.43 0.22
N MET A 18 3.61 -0.54 -0.56
CA MET A 18 4.47 -1.61 -0.04
C MET A 18 5.57 -1.95 -1.04
N GLU A 19 6.83 -1.82 -0.60
CA GLU A 19 8.02 -2.12 -1.41
C GLU A 19 8.00 -3.56 -1.90
N ASP A 20 8.31 -3.74 -3.18
CA ASP A 20 8.33 -5.01 -3.88
C ASP A 20 6.98 -5.77 -3.88
N VAL A 21 5.86 -5.12 -3.65
CA VAL A 21 4.52 -5.73 -3.58
C VAL A 21 3.52 -4.96 -4.42
N THR A 22 3.48 -3.63 -4.28
CA THR A 22 2.50 -2.79 -4.98
C THR A 22 3.04 -2.30 -6.33
N ASP A 23 3.57 -3.24 -7.12
CA ASP A 23 3.85 -3.02 -8.54
C ASP A 23 2.55 -2.77 -9.32
N ILE A 24 2.70 -2.28 -10.56
CA ILE A 24 1.56 -1.90 -11.40
C ILE A 24 0.58 -3.05 -11.63
N GLY A 25 1.08 -4.29 -11.78
CA GLY A 25 0.22 -5.46 -11.97
C GLY A 25 -0.68 -5.71 -10.78
N PHE A 26 -0.12 -5.67 -9.59
CA PHE A 26 -0.87 -5.89 -8.37
C PHE A 26 -1.85 -4.74 -8.06
N ARG A 27 -1.46 -3.48 -8.29
CA ARG A 27 -2.36 -2.32 -8.12
C ARG A 27 -3.57 -2.41 -9.04
N LYS A 28 -3.37 -2.77 -10.33
CA LYS A 28 -4.47 -2.97 -11.31
C LYS A 28 -5.47 -4.04 -10.83
N LEU A 29 -4.97 -5.17 -10.33
CA LEU A 29 -5.84 -6.21 -9.80
C LEU A 29 -6.60 -5.73 -8.55
N CYS A 30 -5.94 -5.06 -7.61
CA CYS A 30 -6.62 -4.51 -6.43
C CYS A 30 -7.72 -3.49 -6.82
N LYS A 31 -7.47 -2.65 -7.83
CA LYS A 31 -8.48 -1.72 -8.38
C LYS A 31 -9.68 -2.47 -8.95
N ARG A 32 -9.45 -3.48 -9.76
CA ARG A 32 -10.52 -4.30 -10.35
C ARG A 32 -11.42 -4.93 -9.28
N TYR A 33 -10.84 -5.30 -8.14
CA TYR A 33 -11.58 -5.88 -7.02
C TYR A 33 -12.12 -4.86 -6.01
N GLY A 34 -12.06 -3.56 -6.31
CA GLY A 34 -12.77 -2.55 -5.53
C GLY A 34 -11.92 -1.70 -4.58
N ALA A 35 -10.57 -1.76 -4.67
CA ALA A 35 -9.76 -0.75 -4.00
C ALA A 35 -10.11 0.63 -4.52
N ALA A 36 -10.62 1.51 -3.66
CA ALA A 36 -11.03 2.86 -4.05
C ALA A 36 -9.81 3.71 -4.48
N MET A 37 -8.66 3.49 -3.83
CA MET A 37 -7.40 4.14 -4.15
C MET A 37 -6.23 3.17 -3.94
N VAL A 38 -5.23 3.27 -4.81
CA VAL A 38 -4.00 2.49 -4.72
C VAL A 38 -2.77 3.41 -4.66
N TYR A 39 -1.67 2.89 -4.13
CA TYR A 39 -0.40 3.63 -4.05
C TYR A 39 0.73 2.81 -4.64
N THR A 40 1.69 3.50 -5.28
CA THR A 40 2.90 2.86 -5.79
C THR A 40 3.78 2.37 -4.63
N GLU A 41 4.78 1.57 -4.94
CA GLU A 41 5.93 1.40 -4.06
C GLU A 41 6.56 2.78 -3.79
N PHE A 42 7.15 2.95 -2.60
CA PHE A 42 7.73 4.25 -2.25
C PHE A 42 9.02 4.55 -3.03
N VAL A 43 9.13 5.79 -3.49
CA VAL A 43 10.19 6.31 -4.34
C VAL A 43 11.18 7.12 -3.50
N ALA A 44 12.46 6.78 -3.58
CA ALA A 44 13.51 7.55 -2.90
C ALA A 44 13.78 8.85 -3.66
N ALA A 45 13.51 10.00 -3.03
CA ALA A 45 13.67 11.32 -3.64
C ALA A 45 15.10 11.56 -4.14
N GLU A 46 16.11 11.28 -3.32
CA GLU A 46 17.51 11.44 -3.68
C GLU A 46 17.93 10.57 -4.89
N ALA A 47 17.32 9.40 -5.05
CA ALA A 47 17.59 8.53 -6.21
C ALA A 47 16.86 9.02 -7.46
N LEU A 48 15.63 9.53 -7.31
CA LEU A 48 14.85 10.06 -8.42
C LEU A 48 15.52 11.30 -9.00
N VAL A 49 15.88 12.27 -8.16
CA VAL A 49 16.58 13.51 -8.57
C VAL A 49 17.91 13.21 -9.31
N ARG A 50 18.57 12.10 -8.96
CA ARG A 50 19.78 11.63 -9.65
C ARG A 50 19.50 10.76 -10.88
N SER A 51 18.27 10.71 -11.35
CA SER A 51 17.85 9.96 -12.55
C SER A 51 18.20 8.44 -12.50
N VAL A 52 18.10 7.82 -11.32
CA VAL A 52 18.32 6.38 -11.18
C VAL A 52 17.19 5.61 -11.88
N LYS A 53 17.49 4.92 -12.98
CA LYS A 53 16.51 4.23 -13.85
C LYS A 53 15.56 3.28 -13.09
N ALA A 54 16.09 2.54 -12.10
CA ALA A 54 15.27 1.63 -11.30
C ALA A 54 14.21 2.37 -10.46
N THR A 55 14.53 3.59 -10.02
CA THR A 55 13.61 4.45 -9.28
C THR A 55 12.55 5.07 -10.20
N ALA A 56 12.94 5.53 -11.38
CA ALA A 56 12.02 6.08 -12.37
C ALA A 56 10.94 5.08 -12.82
N ARG A 57 11.26 3.78 -12.89
CA ARG A 57 10.26 2.73 -13.20
C ARG A 57 9.11 2.67 -12.21
N LYS A 58 9.31 3.05 -10.95
CA LYS A 58 8.25 3.09 -9.93
C LYS A 58 7.23 4.22 -10.16
N LEU A 59 7.52 5.15 -11.07
CA LEU A 59 6.59 6.19 -11.49
C LEU A 59 5.57 5.70 -12.52
N THR A 60 5.75 4.48 -13.06
CA THR A 60 4.83 3.94 -14.07
C THR A 60 3.46 3.69 -13.43
N ILE A 61 2.46 4.39 -13.95
CA ILE A 61 1.05 4.24 -13.61
C ILE A 61 0.23 4.09 -14.87
N SER A 62 -1.01 3.58 -14.76
CA SER A 62 -1.95 3.44 -15.87
C SER A 62 -3.31 4.03 -15.52
N ASP A 63 -4.11 4.36 -16.53
CA ASP A 63 -5.45 4.90 -16.31
C ASP A 63 -6.40 3.89 -15.63
N GLU A 64 -6.15 2.60 -15.83
CA GLU A 64 -6.98 1.54 -15.24
C GLU A 64 -6.85 1.44 -13.70
N GLU A 65 -5.79 2.01 -13.11
CA GLU A 65 -5.58 1.98 -11.65
C GLU A 65 -5.94 3.30 -10.94
N ARG A 66 -6.44 4.29 -11.70
CA ARG A 66 -6.82 5.59 -11.13
C ARG A 66 -8.09 5.49 -10.25
N PRO A 67 -8.20 6.27 -9.17
CA PRO A 67 -7.17 7.19 -8.67
C PRO A 67 -5.97 6.45 -8.04
N VAL A 68 -4.77 6.95 -8.34
CA VAL A 68 -3.49 6.37 -7.88
C VAL A 68 -2.59 7.44 -7.27
N GLY A 69 -2.02 7.11 -6.10
CA GLY A 69 -1.03 7.95 -5.44
C GLY A 69 0.40 7.46 -5.70
N ILE A 70 1.32 8.39 -5.95
CA ILE A 70 2.77 8.09 -5.94
C ILE A 70 3.34 8.50 -4.60
N GLN A 71 3.93 7.52 -3.88
CA GLN A 71 4.53 7.77 -2.57
C GLN A 71 6.03 8.04 -2.70
N ILE A 72 6.48 9.18 -2.15
CA ILE A 72 7.88 9.58 -2.11
C ILE A 72 8.41 9.68 -0.67
N TYR A 73 9.71 9.50 -0.49
CA TYR A 73 10.39 9.73 0.77
C TYR A 73 11.79 10.28 0.56
N GLY A 74 12.30 11.05 1.51
CA GLY A 74 13.65 11.61 1.46
C GLY A 74 14.08 12.13 2.82
N ARG A 75 15.29 12.72 2.87
CA ARG A 75 15.90 13.25 4.08
C ARG A 75 16.02 14.76 4.07
N THR A 76 16.05 15.37 2.88
CA THR A 76 16.21 16.81 2.72
C THR A 76 14.99 17.40 2.05
N THR A 77 14.59 18.58 2.48
CA THR A 77 13.46 19.31 1.87
C THR A 77 13.71 19.54 0.37
N ALA A 78 14.94 19.89 -0.03
CA ALA A 78 15.27 20.16 -1.42
C ALA A 78 15.04 18.96 -2.34
N ASP A 79 15.57 17.78 -1.96
CA ASP A 79 15.40 16.55 -2.77
C ASP A 79 13.93 16.12 -2.86
N VAL A 80 13.16 16.23 -1.76
CA VAL A 80 11.74 15.80 -1.74
C VAL A 80 10.88 16.75 -2.56
N VAL A 81 11.13 18.06 -2.52
CA VAL A 81 10.45 19.06 -3.35
C VAL A 81 10.74 18.80 -4.83
N GLU A 82 12.01 18.61 -5.20
CA GLU A 82 12.37 18.34 -6.59
C GLU A 82 11.79 17.01 -7.08
N ALA A 83 11.83 15.96 -6.25
CA ALA A 83 11.19 14.68 -6.57
C ALA A 83 9.66 14.83 -6.77
N ALA A 84 8.99 15.64 -5.96
CA ALA A 84 7.56 15.90 -6.12
C ALA A 84 7.25 16.59 -7.46
N ARG A 85 8.08 17.55 -7.88
CA ARG A 85 7.95 18.21 -9.20
C ARG A 85 8.16 17.23 -10.36
N ILE A 86 9.19 16.37 -10.26
CA ILE A 86 9.43 15.32 -11.27
C ILE A 86 8.24 14.38 -11.36
N VAL A 87 7.72 13.90 -10.20
CA VAL A 87 6.56 13.02 -10.14
C VAL A 87 5.32 13.67 -10.77
N GLU A 88 5.05 14.93 -10.46
CA GLU A 88 3.93 15.67 -11.04
C GLU A 88 4.08 15.80 -12.55
N ALA A 89 5.28 16.20 -13.03
CA ALA A 89 5.55 16.47 -14.44
C ALA A 89 5.61 15.22 -15.33
N GLU A 90 6.10 14.08 -14.80
CA GLU A 90 6.34 12.88 -15.61
C GLU A 90 5.22 11.84 -15.49
N ALA A 91 4.63 11.71 -14.30
CA ALA A 91 3.65 10.65 -14.03
C ALA A 91 2.20 11.14 -13.91
N HIS A 92 1.99 12.42 -13.59
CA HIS A 92 0.66 13.01 -13.40
C HIS A 92 -0.25 12.16 -12.48
N PRO A 93 0.20 11.82 -11.24
CA PRO A 93 -0.62 11.03 -10.32
C PRO A 93 -1.82 11.83 -9.82
N ASP A 94 -2.82 11.13 -9.31
CA ASP A 94 -3.96 11.79 -8.67
C ASP A 94 -3.60 12.40 -7.31
N VAL A 95 -2.58 11.82 -6.64
CA VAL A 95 -2.08 12.26 -5.34
C VAL A 95 -0.56 12.04 -5.25
N ILE A 96 0.15 12.96 -4.62
CA ILE A 96 1.54 12.74 -4.16
C ILE A 96 1.49 12.49 -2.65
N ASP A 97 1.97 11.32 -2.20
CA ASP A 97 1.96 10.92 -0.80
C ASP A 97 3.36 10.97 -0.18
N LEU A 98 3.50 11.62 0.98
CA LEU A 98 4.75 11.70 1.71
C LEU A 98 4.85 10.56 2.73
N ASN A 99 5.91 9.75 2.61
CA ASN A 99 6.15 8.65 3.53
C ASN A 99 6.93 9.10 4.76
N PHE A 100 6.25 9.18 5.88
CA PHE A 100 6.83 9.35 7.22
C PHE A 100 6.56 8.13 8.12
N GLY A 101 6.31 6.96 7.51
CA GLY A 101 5.92 5.75 8.23
C GLY A 101 6.83 4.53 8.05
N CYS A 102 7.73 4.49 7.06
CA CYS A 102 8.60 3.33 6.81
C CYS A 102 9.57 3.10 7.98
N PRO A 103 9.48 1.95 8.73
CA PRO A 103 10.25 1.76 9.95
C PRO A 103 11.61 1.10 9.72
N VAL A 104 11.90 0.61 8.49
CA VAL A 104 13.09 -0.19 8.23
C VAL A 104 14.37 0.59 8.48
N LYS A 105 15.37 -0.05 9.12
CA LYS A 105 16.61 0.59 9.56
C LYS A 105 17.34 1.35 8.45
N LYS A 106 17.37 0.81 7.23
CA LYS A 106 18.03 1.46 6.07
C LYS A 106 17.38 2.78 5.64
N VAL A 107 16.12 3.03 6.02
CA VAL A 107 15.36 4.25 5.75
C VAL A 107 15.30 5.11 7.03
N ALA A 108 14.65 4.61 8.07
CA ALA A 108 14.43 5.36 9.32
C ALA A 108 15.73 5.68 10.07
N GLY A 109 16.71 4.77 10.04
CA GLY A 109 18.03 5.02 10.66
C GLY A 109 18.87 6.08 9.94
N LYS A 110 18.45 6.51 8.75
CA LYS A 110 19.08 7.61 8.01
C LYS A 110 18.27 8.92 8.10
N GLY A 111 17.24 8.97 8.93
CA GLY A 111 16.40 10.16 9.13
C GLY A 111 15.28 10.33 8.10
N ALA A 112 15.00 9.34 7.23
CA ALA A 112 13.89 9.35 6.28
C ALA A 112 12.73 8.47 6.76
N GLY A 113 11.59 8.51 6.07
CA GLY A 113 10.42 7.72 6.47
C GLY A 113 10.03 7.96 7.93
N ALA A 114 9.86 6.91 8.74
CA ALA A 114 9.55 7.07 10.16
C ALA A 114 10.68 7.71 10.98
N GLY A 115 11.89 7.88 10.43
CA GLY A 115 12.98 8.65 11.04
C GLY A 115 12.62 10.12 11.24
N MET A 116 11.75 10.68 10.40
CA MET A 116 11.26 12.04 10.52
C MET A 116 10.46 12.30 11.80
N LEU A 117 9.90 11.27 12.43
CA LEU A 117 9.23 11.37 13.73
C LEU A 117 10.16 11.84 14.88
N GLN A 118 11.47 11.83 14.64
CA GLN A 118 12.47 12.39 15.57
C GLN A 118 12.85 13.86 15.25
N ASN A 119 12.34 14.41 14.13
CA ASN A 119 12.61 15.79 13.72
C ASN A 119 11.33 16.42 13.12
N ILE A 120 10.38 16.73 13.99
CA ILE A 120 9.09 17.28 13.57
C ILE A 120 9.22 18.63 12.85
N PRO A 121 10.09 19.57 13.28
CA PRO A 121 10.26 20.81 12.54
C PRO A 121 10.67 20.57 11.06
N LEU A 122 11.59 19.66 10.79
CA LEU A 122 11.99 19.32 9.42
C LEU A 122 10.86 18.64 8.65
N MET A 123 10.10 17.71 9.30
CA MET A 123 8.94 17.06 8.69
C MET A 123 7.90 18.08 8.22
N LEU A 124 7.57 19.07 9.06
CA LEU A 124 6.59 20.10 8.75
C LEU A 124 7.10 21.05 7.66
N ASP A 125 8.35 21.51 7.77
CA ASP A 125 8.99 22.35 6.74
C ASP A 125 8.97 21.65 5.37
N MET A 126 9.39 20.38 5.33
CA MET A 126 9.37 19.56 4.11
C MET A 126 7.97 19.43 3.54
N THR A 127 6.98 19.11 4.39
CA THR A 127 5.58 18.95 3.97
C THR A 127 5.04 20.25 3.38
N ALA A 128 5.18 21.37 4.09
CA ALA A 128 4.74 22.66 3.61
C ALA A 128 5.46 23.12 2.33
N ALA A 129 6.76 22.79 2.18
CA ALA A 129 7.51 23.10 0.99
C ALA A 129 7.01 22.31 -0.23
N VAL A 130 6.69 21.01 -0.06
CA VAL A 130 6.12 20.18 -1.14
C VAL A 130 4.74 20.70 -1.54
N VAL A 131 3.85 20.95 -0.57
CA VAL A 131 2.50 21.48 -0.83
C VAL A 131 2.55 22.78 -1.65
N ARG A 132 3.51 23.67 -1.36
CA ARG A 132 3.69 24.92 -2.16
C ARG A 132 4.30 24.70 -3.54
N ALA A 133 4.98 23.58 -3.76
CA ALA A 133 5.78 23.35 -4.97
C ALA A 133 5.01 22.66 -6.10
N VAL A 134 3.90 22.00 -5.79
CA VAL A 134 3.09 21.21 -6.75
C VAL A 134 1.62 21.62 -6.69
N SER A 135 0.89 21.35 -7.77
CA SER A 135 -0.56 21.54 -7.86
C SER A 135 -1.34 20.25 -7.53
N THR A 136 -0.68 19.10 -7.70
CA THR A 136 -1.24 17.80 -7.33
C THR A 136 -1.52 17.73 -5.82
N PRO A 137 -2.70 17.22 -5.38
CA PRO A 137 -3.01 17.06 -3.96
C PRO A 137 -1.92 16.28 -3.22
N VAL A 138 -1.47 16.80 -2.08
CA VAL A 138 -0.45 16.17 -1.25
C VAL A 138 -1.11 15.49 -0.04
N THR A 139 -0.74 14.24 0.23
CA THR A 139 -1.16 13.49 1.41
C THR A 139 0.06 13.03 2.22
N VAL A 140 -0.16 12.58 3.43
CA VAL A 140 0.90 12.07 4.30
C VAL A 140 0.52 10.71 4.84
N LYS A 141 1.47 9.76 4.87
CA LYS A 141 1.33 8.50 5.60
C LYS A 141 2.39 8.40 6.70
N THR A 142 1.93 8.26 7.96
CA THR A 142 2.80 8.22 9.14
C THR A 142 2.40 7.13 10.14
N ARG A 143 3.03 7.14 11.31
CA ARG A 143 2.79 6.26 12.47
C ARG A 143 2.40 7.09 13.68
N LEU A 144 2.02 6.41 14.80
CA LEU A 144 1.63 7.03 16.05
C LEU A 144 2.74 7.92 16.66
N GLY A 145 3.99 7.56 16.42
CA GLY A 145 5.16 8.23 16.97
C GLY A 145 6.40 7.35 16.83
N TRP A 146 7.51 7.77 17.47
CA TRP A 146 8.78 7.04 17.41
C TRP A 146 8.76 5.75 18.25
N ASN A 147 8.33 5.86 19.52
CA ASN A 147 8.21 4.76 20.49
C ASN A 147 7.02 5.03 21.42
N ALA A 148 6.82 4.18 22.44
CA ALA A 148 5.70 4.26 23.35
C ALA A 148 5.69 5.57 24.20
N GLU A 149 6.87 6.09 24.51
CA GLU A 149 7.04 7.33 25.27
C GLU A 149 6.82 8.60 24.41
N ASN A 150 6.80 8.44 23.08
CA ASN A 150 6.68 9.52 22.11
C ASN A 150 5.56 9.24 21.09
N ILE A 151 4.35 9.02 21.59
CA ILE A 151 3.12 9.01 20.78
C ILE A 151 2.68 10.46 20.62
N ILE A 152 2.78 10.99 19.41
CA ILE A 152 2.58 12.42 19.11
C ILE A 152 1.51 12.68 18.06
N ILE A 153 0.89 11.62 17.54
CA ILE A 153 0.02 11.72 16.35
C ILE A 153 -1.15 12.68 16.53
N THR A 154 -1.71 12.79 17.74
CA THR A 154 -2.85 13.67 18.03
C THR A 154 -2.52 15.13 17.79
N SER A 155 -1.36 15.61 18.24
CA SER A 155 -0.89 16.98 17.99
C SER A 155 -0.25 17.13 16.60
N LEU A 156 0.41 16.09 16.09
CA LEU A 156 1.06 16.13 14.79
C LEU A 156 0.04 16.24 13.64
N ALA A 157 -1.14 15.65 13.79
CA ALA A 157 -2.18 15.70 12.77
C ALA A 157 -2.65 17.12 12.45
N GLU A 158 -2.86 17.96 13.47
CA GLU A 158 -3.18 19.38 13.29
C GLU A 158 -2.07 20.12 12.54
N GLN A 159 -0.81 19.92 12.96
CA GLN A 159 0.34 20.59 12.37
C GLN A 159 0.55 20.18 10.89
N LEU A 160 0.34 18.91 10.57
CA LEU A 160 0.41 18.44 9.17
C LEU A 160 -0.73 19.02 8.34
N GLN A 161 -1.96 19.09 8.87
CA GLN A 161 -3.08 19.77 8.21
C GLN A 161 -2.76 21.23 7.94
N ASP A 162 -2.17 21.94 8.90
CA ASP A 162 -1.78 23.34 8.76
C ASP A 162 -0.70 23.55 7.66
N CYS A 163 0.07 22.51 7.32
CA CYS A 163 0.96 22.52 6.15
C CYS A 163 0.20 22.47 4.81
N GLY A 164 -1.11 22.14 4.80
CA GLY A 164 -1.97 22.12 3.62
C GLY A 164 -2.16 20.73 2.98
N ILE A 165 -1.84 19.64 3.68
CA ILE A 165 -2.13 18.29 3.17
C ILE A 165 -3.63 18.05 3.04
N GLN A 166 -4.02 17.17 2.11
CA GLN A 166 -5.43 16.91 1.79
C GLN A 166 -6.00 15.64 2.45
N ALA A 167 -5.15 14.79 3.02
CA ALA A 167 -5.55 13.64 3.83
C ALA A 167 -4.34 13.11 4.63
N LEU A 168 -4.63 12.40 5.73
CA LEU A 168 -3.62 11.81 6.61
C LEU A 168 -3.90 10.33 6.84
N THR A 169 -2.96 9.46 6.46
CA THR A 169 -2.99 8.04 6.79
C THR A 169 -2.15 7.74 8.03
N ILE A 170 -2.75 7.09 9.02
CA ILE A 170 -2.10 6.78 10.29
C ILE A 170 -2.02 5.26 10.49
N HIS A 171 -0.80 4.73 10.60
CA HIS A 171 -0.60 3.35 11.02
C HIS A 171 -0.62 3.28 12.56
N GLY A 172 -1.51 2.45 13.12
CA GLY A 172 -1.72 2.27 14.56
C GLY A 172 -0.55 1.62 15.33
N ARG A 173 0.69 1.85 14.90
CA ARG A 173 1.92 1.43 15.58
C ARG A 173 2.94 2.54 15.63
N THR A 174 3.81 2.51 16.63
CA THR A 174 5.02 3.34 16.65
C THR A 174 6.09 2.80 15.70
N ARG A 175 7.13 3.60 15.43
CA ARG A 175 8.30 3.12 14.65
C ARG A 175 9.00 1.97 15.37
N ALA A 176 9.16 2.05 16.69
CA ALA A 176 9.87 1.05 17.48
C ALA A 176 9.19 -0.33 17.44
N GLN A 177 7.87 -0.36 17.42
CA GLN A 177 7.10 -1.60 17.28
C GLN A 177 7.31 -2.29 15.95
N MET A 178 7.68 -1.56 14.90
CA MET A 178 7.71 -2.08 13.53
C MET A 178 6.40 -2.77 13.14
N TYR A 179 6.33 -4.10 13.30
CA TYR A 179 5.14 -4.94 13.03
C TYR A 179 4.79 -5.86 14.22
N THR A 180 5.46 -5.70 15.37
CA THR A 180 5.17 -6.49 16.58
C THR A 180 3.97 -5.96 17.35
N GLY A 181 3.36 -6.82 18.17
CA GLY A 181 2.14 -6.48 18.91
C GLY A 181 0.95 -6.22 17.98
N ASN A 182 -0.09 -5.58 18.50
CA ASN A 182 -1.28 -5.18 17.75
C ASN A 182 -1.22 -3.70 17.40
N ALA A 183 -1.87 -3.31 16.30
CA ALA A 183 -2.10 -1.92 15.97
C ALA A 183 -3.11 -1.33 16.97
N ASP A 184 -2.76 -0.19 17.56
CA ASP A 184 -3.66 0.58 18.43
C ASP A 184 -4.38 1.66 17.60
N TRP A 185 -5.69 1.50 17.47
CA TRP A 185 -6.53 2.43 16.72
C TRP A 185 -7.07 3.57 17.59
N THR A 186 -6.88 3.51 18.92
CA THR A 186 -7.37 4.55 19.85
C THR A 186 -6.83 5.94 19.51
N PRO A 187 -5.51 6.14 19.29
CA PRO A 187 -4.99 7.47 18.91
C PRO A 187 -5.48 7.93 17.52
N ILE A 188 -5.80 6.99 16.60
CA ILE A 188 -6.41 7.34 15.30
C ILE A 188 -7.80 7.91 15.49
N ALA A 189 -8.61 7.26 16.36
CA ALA A 189 -9.94 7.75 16.71
C ALA A 189 -9.90 9.10 17.46
N GLU A 190 -8.89 9.33 18.30
CA GLU A 190 -8.69 10.62 18.95
C GLU A 190 -8.42 11.72 17.93
N VAL A 191 -7.54 11.48 16.94
CA VAL A 191 -7.32 12.42 15.84
C VAL A 191 -8.61 12.70 15.09
N LYS A 192 -9.39 11.65 14.77
CA LYS A 192 -10.65 11.81 14.03
C LYS A 192 -11.71 12.58 14.79
N ARG A 193 -11.76 12.43 16.11
CA ARG A 193 -12.71 13.17 16.98
C ARG A 193 -12.29 14.61 17.27
N ASN A 194 -11.06 14.98 16.95
CA ASN A 194 -10.57 16.34 17.17
C ASN A 194 -11.25 17.32 16.20
N PRO A 195 -12.07 18.28 16.67
CA PRO A 195 -12.82 19.20 15.82
C PRO A 195 -11.92 20.16 15.01
N ARG A 196 -10.64 20.27 15.36
CA ARG A 196 -9.67 21.07 14.61
C ARG A 196 -9.11 20.33 13.40
N VAL A 197 -9.22 18.99 13.37
CA VAL A 197 -8.78 18.16 12.23
C VAL A 197 -9.98 17.96 11.31
N THR A 198 -9.95 18.61 10.16
CA THR A 198 -11.05 18.62 9.17
C THR A 198 -10.75 17.82 7.91
N ILE A 199 -9.48 17.47 7.70
CA ILE A 199 -9.07 16.62 6.57
C ILE A 199 -9.47 15.15 6.82
N PRO A 200 -9.65 14.36 5.76
CA PRO A 200 -9.89 12.92 5.88
C PRO A 200 -8.78 12.20 6.64
N ILE A 201 -9.18 11.30 7.55
CA ILE A 201 -8.30 10.44 8.33
C ILE A 201 -8.47 8.99 7.86
N ILE A 202 -7.38 8.41 7.38
CA ILE A 202 -7.31 7.03 6.89
C ILE A 202 -6.65 6.16 7.96
N GLY A 203 -7.39 5.19 8.50
CA GLY A 203 -6.86 4.24 9.47
C GLY A 203 -6.12 3.08 8.79
N ASN A 204 -4.99 2.66 9.38
CA ASN A 204 -4.20 1.55 8.87
C ASN A 204 -3.62 0.69 10.02
N GLY A 205 -3.61 -0.62 9.84
CA GLY A 205 -2.99 -1.58 10.77
C GLY A 205 -3.88 -2.76 11.10
N ASP A 206 -3.39 -3.97 10.88
CA ASP A 206 -3.98 -5.27 11.22
C ASP A 206 -5.38 -5.57 10.68
N ILE A 207 -5.83 -4.85 9.67
CA ILE A 207 -7.06 -5.19 8.95
C ILE A 207 -6.76 -6.37 8.02
N THR A 208 -7.46 -7.48 8.24
CA THR A 208 -7.28 -8.75 7.52
C THR A 208 -8.56 -9.27 6.88
N SER A 209 -9.70 -8.62 7.12
CA SER A 209 -10.97 -8.93 6.49
C SER A 209 -11.84 -7.68 6.33
N LEU A 210 -12.89 -7.78 5.51
CA LEU A 210 -13.86 -6.70 5.30
C LEU A 210 -14.68 -6.42 6.57
N GLU A 211 -15.00 -7.45 7.36
CA GLU A 211 -15.71 -7.28 8.63
C GLU A 211 -14.87 -6.48 9.65
N GLN A 212 -13.53 -6.64 9.61
CA GLN A 212 -12.65 -5.80 10.44
C GLN A 212 -12.60 -4.38 9.92
N ALA A 213 -12.63 -4.18 8.61
CA ALA A 213 -12.70 -2.85 8.01
C ALA A 213 -14.03 -2.16 8.36
N ASP A 214 -15.16 -2.85 8.24
CA ASP A 214 -16.48 -2.34 8.61
C ASP A 214 -16.51 -1.93 10.10
N ARG A 215 -16.00 -2.78 11.00
CA ARG A 215 -15.86 -2.43 12.42
C ARG A 215 -14.98 -1.21 12.64
N ALA A 216 -13.89 -1.06 11.88
CA ALA A 216 -13.02 0.10 12.03
C ALA A 216 -13.72 1.41 11.67
N PHE A 217 -14.59 1.42 10.66
CA PHE A 217 -15.45 2.57 10.35
C PHE A 217 -16.41 2.88 11.50
N GLU A 218 -17.06 1.87 12.05
CA GLU A 218 -18.08 2.01 13.10
C GLU A 218 -17.49 2.44 14.45
N GLU A 219 -16.38 1.81 14.85
CA GLU A 219 -15.79 1.99 16.18
C GLU A 219 -14.91 3.24 16.26
N TYR A 220 -14.10 3.50 15.21
CA TYR A 220 -13.11 4.57 15.22
C TYR A 220 -13.53 5.79 14.40
N GLY A 221 -14.58 5.67 13.56
CA GLY A 221 -15.15 6.78 12.78
C GLY A 221 -14.24 7.30 11.68
N VAL A 222 -13.23 6.54 11.24
CA VAL A 222 -12.30 6.94 10.19
C VAL A 222 -13.01 7.12 8.83
N ASP A 223 -12.45 7.95 7.96
CA ASP A 223 -13.04 8.25 6.65
C ASP A 223 -12.70 7.19 5.61
N ALA A 224 -11.57 6.50 5.76
CA ALA A 224 -11.15 5.36 4.94
C ALA A 224 -10.34 4.36 5.76
N VAL A 225 -10.26 3.12 5.26
CA VAL A 225 -9.41 2.07 5.82
C VAL A 225 -8.38 1.65 4.78
N MET A 226 -7.09 1.67 5.17
CA MET A 226 -5.99 1.24 4.32
C MET A 226 -5.54 -0.16 4.71
N ILE A 227 -5.52 -1.09 3.74
CA ILE A 227 -5.15 -2.48 3.93
C ILE A 227 -3.75 -2.72 3.36
N GLY A 228 -2.86 -3.32 4.16
CA GLY A 228 -1.48 -3.64 3.76
C GLY A 228 -1.27 -5.14 3.60
N ARG A 229 -0.53 -5.76 4.52
CA ARG A 229 -0.04 -7.15 4.45
C ARG A 229 -1.11 -8.20 4.12
N ALA A 230 -2.34 -7.97 4.52
CA ALA A 230 -3.45 -8.87 4.22
C ALA A 230 -3.78 -8.96 2.72
N THR A 231 -3.34 -8.01 1.90
CA THR A 231 -3.56 -8.05 0.45
C THR A 231 -2.60 -9.00 -0.28
N PHE A 232 -1.52 -9.47 0.36
CA PHE A 232 -0.50 -10.29 -0.29
C PHE A 232 -1.10 -11.57 -0.87
N GLY A 233 -1.06 -11.69 -2.20
CA GLY A 233 -1.61 -12.84 -2.91
C GLY A 233 -3.12 -12.99 -2.80
N GLN A 234 -3.83 -11.92 -2.45
CA GLN A 234 -5.29 -11.86 -2.45
C GLN A 234 -5.82 -10.45 -2.79
N PRO A 235 -5.60 -9.97 -4.05
CA PRO A 235 -6.09 -8.67 -4.47
C PRO A 235 -7.63 -8.55 -4.37
N TRP A 236 -8.35 -9.67 -4.36
CA TRP A 236 -9.81 -9.73 -4.19
C TRP A 236 -10.31 -9.35 -2.79
N ILE A 237 -9.43 -9.13 -1.81
CA ILE A 237 -9.81 -8.75 -0.42
C ILE A 237 -10.68 -7.49 -0.37
N PHE A 238 -10.66 -6.66 -1.38
CA PHE A 238 -11.45 -5.44 -1.48
C PHE A 238 -12.89 -5.65 -1.94
N SER A 239 -13.27 -6.87 -2.39
CA SER A 239 -14.61 -7.20 -2.88
C SER A 239 -15.37 -8.07 -1.91
N LYS A 240 -16.53 -7.58 -1.43
CA LYS A 240 -17.45 -8.37 -0.58
C LYS A 240 -17.94 -9.61 -1.31
N GLU A 241 -18.22 -9.51 -2.60
CA GLU A 241 -18.68 -10.60 -3.44
C GLU A 241 -17.59 -11.67 -3.58
N ALA A 242 -16.39 -11.29 -3.96
CA ALA A 242 -15.26 -12.21 -4.17
C ALA A 242 -14.81 -12.92 -2.89
N CYS A 243 -14.93 -12.27 -1.72
CA CYS A 243 -14.55 -12.82 -0.41
C CYS A 243 -15.67 -13.60 0.26
N GLY A 244 -16.94 -13.42 -0.18
CA GLY A 244 -18.13 -13.96 0.46
C GLY A 244 -18.27 -15.45 0.34
N GLN A 245 -19.44 -15.96 0.79
CA GLN A 245 -19.93 -17.32 0.57
C GLN A 245 -21.14 -17.23 -0.37
N GLY A 246 -21.19 -18.11 -1.37
CA GLY A 246 -22.28 -18.15 -2.34
C GLY A 246 -21.79 -18.13 -3.80
N ASP A 247 -22.73 -18.05 -4.73
CA ASP A 247 -22.48 -18.22 -6.17
C ASP A 247 -21.52 -17.19 -6.78
N ASN A 248 -21.33 -16.05 -6.13
CA ASN A 248 -20.41 -14.98 -6.58
C ASN A 248 -19.04 -15.01 -5.87
N ALA A 249 -18.84 -15.93 -4.91
CA ALA A 249 -17.54 -16.09 -4.27
C ALA A 249 -16.53 -16.70 -5.24
N LEU A 250 -15.29 -16.20 -5.23
CA LEU A 250 -14.24 -16.77 -6.06
C LEU A 250 -13.85 -18.17 -5.58
N THR A 251 -13.86 -19.13 -6.49
CA THR A 251 -13.31 -20.47 -6.25
C THR A 251 -11.78 -20.42 -6.14
N ALA A 252 -11.17 -21.47 -5.58
CA ALA A 252 -9.72 -21.56 -5.53
C ALA A 252 -9.09 -21.54 -6.94
N ALA A 253 -9.72 -22.19 -7.93
CA ALA A 253 -9.27 -22.17 -9.31
C ALA A 253 -9.26 -20.74 -9.88
N GLN A 254 -10.34 -19.97 -9.70
CA GLN A 254 -10.42 -18.57 -10.12
C GLN A 254 -9.38 -17.69 -9.43
N LYS A 255 -9.13 -17.92 -8.13
CA LYS A 255 -8.07 -17.21 -7.39
C LYS A 255 -6.68 -17.52 -7.94
N ILE A 256 -6.42 -18.76 -8.37
CA ILE A 256 -5.16 -19.13 -9.05
C ILE A 256 -5.08 -18.44 -10.41
N ASP A 257 -6.16 -18.38 -11.19
CA ASP A 257 -6.20 -17.66 -12.47
C ASP A 257 -5.83 -16.18 -12.31
N ILE A 258 -6.33 -15.52 -11.26
CA ILE A 258 -5.97 -14.13 -10.95
C ILE A 258 -4.48 -13.99 -10.64
N LEU A 259 -3.88 -14.96 -9.92
CA LEU A 259 -2.44 -14.95 -9.64
C LEU A 259 -1.60 -15.26 -10.87
N THR A 260 -2.10 -16.08 -11.79
CA THR A 260 -1.50 -16.31 -13.11
C THR A 260 -1.59 -15.05 -13.98
N GLU A 261 -2.73 -14.36 -13.95
CA GLU A 261 -2.89 -13.07 -14.63
C GLU A 261 -1.89 -12.02 -14.09
N LEU A 262 -1.65 -11.99 -12.77
CA LEU A 262 -0.63 -11.12 -12.18
C LEU A 262 0.75 -11.37 -12.81
N LEU A 263 1.13 -12.64 -13.03
CA LEU A 263 2.39 -13.00 -13.69
C LEU A 263 2.47 -12.41 -15.10
N HIS A 264 1.39 -12.51 -15.89
CA HIS A 264 1.35 -11.96 -17.25
C HIS A 264 1.42 -10.44 -17.26
N ILE A 265 0.68 -9.76 -16.38
CA ILE A 265 0.72 -8.31 -16.27
C ILE A 265 2.14 -7.86 -15.89
N ASN A 266 2.76 -8.52 -14.90
CA ASN A 266 4.12 -8.22 -14.49
C ASN A 266 5.13 -8.46 -15.64
N ARG A 267 4.99 -9.55 -16.42
CA ARG A 267 5.79 -9.81 -17.60
C ARG A 267 5.69 -8.67 -18.62
N GLN A 268 4.47 -8.21 -18.89
CA GLN A 268 4.22 -7.13 -19.84
C GLN A 268 4.87 -5.80 -19.42
N TYR A 269 4.72 -5.40 -18.14
CA TYR A 269 5.18 -4.09 -17.67
C TYR A 269 6.66 -4.07 -17.27
N ILE A 270 7.18 -5.17 -16.75
CA ILE A 270 8.59 -5.27 -16.35
C ILE A 270 9.49 -5.54 -17.55
N GLY A 271 8.99 -6.28 -18.57
CA GLY A 271 9.72 -6.64 -19.78
C GLY A 271 10.90 -7.61 -19.53
N ASP A 272 10.83 -8.39 -18.42
CA ASP A 272 11.84 -9.36 -18.00
C ASP A 272 11.15 -10.50 -17.27
N ASP A 273 11.19 -11.70 -17.84
CA ASP A 273 10.46 -12.87 -17.35
C ASP A 273 10.89 -13.27 -15.93
N TYR A 274 12.19 -13.28 -15.65
CA TYR A 274 12.70 -13.64 -14.33
C TYR A 274 12.24 -12.67 -13.24
N ARG A 275 12.26 -11.38 -13.55
CA ARG A 275 11.75 -10.37 -12.60
C ARG A 275 10.24 -10.46 -12.40
N ALA A 276 9.49 -10.73 -13.48
CA ALA A 276 8.05 -10.94 -13.38
C ALA A 276 7.72 -12.11 -12.44
N ILE A 277 8.46 -13.22 -12.58
CA ILE A 277 8.36 -14.36 -11.68
C ILE A 277 8.71 -13.96 -10.23
N LEU A 278 9.81 -13.23 -10.01
CA LEU A 278 10.23 -12.80 -8.67
C LEU A 278 9.17 -11.93 -7.97
N HIS A 279 8.55 -11.00 -8.70
CA HIS A 279 7.46 -10.18 -8.17
C HIS A 279 6.24 -11.02 -7.81
N THR A 280 5.83 -11.93 -8.70
CA THR A 280 4.68 -12.81 -8.49
C THR A 280 4.92 -13.82 -7.36
N ARG A 281 6.14 -14.33 -7.18
CA ARG A 281 6.49 -15.28 -6.09
C ARG A 281 6.10 -14.81 -4.69
N ARG A 282 6.18 -13.52 -4.41
CA ARG A 282 5.81 -12.97 -3.10
C ARG A 282 4.35 -13.16 -2.82
N HIS A 283 3.52 -12.93 -3.83
CA HIS A 283 2.08 -13.14 -3.75
C HIS A 283 1.75 -14.62 -3.62
N LEU A 284 2.38 -15.49 -4.42
CA LEU A 284 2.21 -16.93 -4.35
C LEU A 284 2.67 -17.52 -3.00
N ALA A 285 3.71 -16.97 -2.40
CA ALA A 285 4.20 -17.40 -1.09
C ALA A 285 3.25 -17.06 0.05
N ALA A 286 2.47 -15.99 -0.10
CA ALA A 286 1.63 -15.42 0.96
C ALA A 286 0.14 -15.72 0.79
N THR A 287 -0.31 -16.09 -0.42
CA THR A 287 -1.73 -16.30 -0.70
C THR A 287 -2.36 -17.33 0.25
N PRO A 288 -3.58 -17.05 0.78
CA PRO A 288 -4.31 -18.01 1.60
C PRO A 288 -4.86 -19.21 0.81
N VAL A 289 -4.87 -19.15 -0.54
CA VAL A 289 -5.42 -20.21 -1.41
C VAL A 289 -4.80 -21.57 -1.11
N PHE A 290 -3.49 -21.59 -0.87
CA PHE A 290 -2.74 -22.84 -0.63
C PHE A 290 -2.63 -23.23 0.85
N LYS A 291 -3.26 -22.48 1.74
CA LYS A 291 -3.20 -22.75 3.18
C LYS A 291 -4.00 -24.02 3.52
N GLY A 292 -3.37 -24.93 4.28
CA GLY A 292 -4.01 -26.15 4.77
C GLY A 292 -4.11 -27.28 3.75
N ILE A 293 -3.43 -27.20 2.60
CA ILE A 293 -3.30 -28.33 1.66
C ILE A 293 -2.30 -29.33 2.25
N PRO A 294 -2.70 -30.62 2.47
CA PRO A 294 -1.79 -31.66 2.91
C PRO A 294 -0.62 -31.83 1.94
N ASP A 295 0.57 -32.15 2.44
CA ASP A 295 1.77 -32.46 1.69
C ASP A 295 2.21 -31.42 0.65
N PHE A 296 1.71 -30.19 0.76
CA PHE A 296 1.96 -29.09 -0.19
C PHE A 296 3.42 -28.58 -0.23
N ARG A 297 4.27 -29.01 0.72
CA ARG A 297 5.63 -28.49 0.85
C ARG A 297 6.46 -28.60 -0.43
N GLN A 298 6.45 -29.76 -1.08
CA GLN A 298 7.27 -29.99 -2.29
C GLN A 298 6.73 -29.17 -3.47
N THR A 299 5.42 -29.12 -3.64
CA THR A 299 4.78 -28.30 -4.69
C THR A 299 5.06 -26.81 -4.47
N ARG A 300 4.98 -26.35 -3.23
CA ARG A 300 5.36 -24.96 -2.88
C ARG A 300 6.82 -24.65 -3.22
N ILE A 301 7.74 -25.60 -2.97
CA ILE A 301 9.16 -25.42 -3.32
C ILE A 301 9.32 -25.32 -4.84
N LYS A 302 8.70 -26.19 -5.63
CA LYS A 302 8.70 -26.12 -7.09
C LYS A 302 8.18 -24.77 -7.58
N MET A 303 6.96 -24.38 -7.16
CA MET A 303 6.33 -23.12 -7.52
C MET A 303 7.20 -21.89 -7.20
N LEU A 304 7.84 -21.86 -6.03
CA LEU A 304 8.68 -20.74 -5.62
C LEU A 304 10.11 -20.79 -6.22
N ARG A 305 10.46 -21.84 -6.95
CA ARG A 305 11.76 -22.01 -7.62
C ARG A 305 11.66 -22.08 -9.14
N ALA A 306 10.45 -22.03 -9.69
CA ALA A 306 10.27 -22.03 -11.14
C ALA A 306 11.11 -20.91 -11.79
N ASP A 307 11.89 -21.23 -12.80
CA ASP A 307 12.84 -20.29 -13.42
C ASP A 307 12.31 -19.72 -14.74
N THR A 308 11.25 -20.33 -15.30
CA THR A 308 10.56 -19.83 -16.50
C THR A 308 9.08 -19.56 -16.20
N VAL A 309 8.49 -18.71 -17.03
CA VAL A 309 7.06 -18.38 -16.94
C VAL A 309 6.22 -19.63 -17.22
N GLU A 310 6.57 -20.38 -18.23
CA GLU A 310 5.89 -21.60 -18.66
C GLU A 310 5.90 -22.66 -17.54
N GLU A 311 7.05 -22.87 -16.89
CA GLU A 311 7.14 -23.80 -15.74
C GLU A 311 6.22 -23.37 -14.59
N LEU A 312 6.18 -22.06 -14.29
CA LEU A 312 5.31 -21.56 -13.23
C LEU A 312 3.83 -21.70 -13.57
N GLU A 313 3.46 -21.44 -14.83
CA GLU A 313 2.09 -21.61 -15.34
C GLU A 313 1.63 -23.06 -15.27
N ASP A 314 2.48 -24.01 -15.73
CA ASP A 314 2.18 -25.43 -15.67
C ASP A 314 1.91 -25.88 -14.23
N ILE A 315 2.76 -25.44 -13.28
CA ILE A 315 2.55 -25.73 -11.85
C ILE A 315 1.23 -25.13 -11.35
N LEU A 316 0.92 -23.89 -11.72
CA LEU A 316 -0.33 -23.24 -11.29
C LEU A 316 -1.55 -23.92 -11.91
N GLN A 317 -1.46 -24.39 -13.15
CA GLN A 317 -2.52 -25.15 -13.81
C GLN A 317 -2.74 -26.52 -13.14
N GLU A 318 -1.65 -27.26 -12.85
CA GLU A 318 -1.73 -28.52 -12.08
C GLU A 318 -2.42 -28.31 -10.71
N LEU A 319 -2.14 -27.20 -10.04
CA LEU A 319 -2.72 -26.88 -8.75
C LEU A 319 -4.24 -26.68 -8.81
N LYS A 320 -4.80 -26.15 -9.88
CA LYS A 320 -6.26 -26.00 -10.04
C LYS A 320 -6.99 -27.34 -10.06
N GLU A 321 -6.31 -28.39 -10.52
CA GLU A 321 -6.88 -29.74 -10.62
C GLU A 321 -6.80 -30.53 -9.32
N LEU A 322 -6.15 -30.02 -8.29
CA LEU A 322 -6.07 -30.71 -7.00
C LEU A 322 -7.46 -30.88 -6.37
N PRO A 323 -7.84 -32.11 -5.96
CA PRO A 323 -9.15 -32.36 -5.32
C PRO A 323 -9.42 -31.45 -4.13
N GLN A 324 -8.40 -31.13 -3.35
CA GLN A 324 -8.51 -30.27 -2.14
C GLN A 324 -8.81 -28.80 -2.47
N LEU A 325 -8.68 -28.37 -3.73
CA LEU A 325 -8.99 -27.02 -4.19
C LEU A 325 -10.28 -26.93 -5.02
N ARG A 326 -10.83 -28.07 -5.47
CA ARG A 326 -12.07 -28.10 -6.27
C ARG A 326 -13.31 -27.70 -5.43
N ASP A 327 -13.28 -27.93 -4.13
CA ASP A 327 -14.39 -27.66 -3.22
C ASP A 327 -14.19 -26.39 -2.37
N LYS A 328 -13.15 -25.58 -2.67
CA LYS A 328 -12.83 -24.31 -2.04
C LYS A 328 -13.02 -23.17 -3.05
#